data_44a19ad6fb6c799adf8be007cd12ff34
#
_entry.id   44a19ad6fb6c799adf8be007cd12ff34
#
_cell.length_a   1.000
_cell.length_b   1.000
_cell.length_c   1.000
_cell.angle_alpha   90.00
_cell.angle_beta   90.00
_cell.angle_gamma   90.00
#
_symmetry.space_group_name_H-M   'P 1'
#
loop_
_entity.id
_entity.type
_entity.pdbx_description
1 polymer ?
#
loop_
_entity_poly.entity_id
_entity_poly.type
_entity_poly.pdbx_seq_one_letter_code
_entity_poly.pdbx_strand_id
1 'polypeptide(L)'
;MDYQDIMISDFSDVRFQQAFRAYFTEEGMHIKNWDALFAEMNSQQANAAFLRLDGKGNVVGFLQFQPGEMSHWFFREPIGFIREFWIAKPFRRKGHGSQLLLYTETYFVEQGLGRAILTAEKAEGFYLCHGYKKDLNITAKNKMSVFSKQLKR
;
A
#
# COMPACT_ATOMS: atom_id res chain seq x y z
N MET A 1 17.22 -4.81 -16.41
CA MET A 1 16.01 -5.64 -16.39
C MET A 1 14.80 -4.74 -16.22
N ASP A 2 13.82 -4.92 -17.09
CA ASP A 2 12.64 -4.05 -17.08
C ASP A 2 11.59 -4.57 -16.11
N TYR A 3 11.04 -3.66 -15.32
CA TYR A 3 9.95 -3.94 -14.40
C TYR A 3 8.71 -3.20 -14.85
N GLN A 4 7.56 -3.78 -14.58
CA GLN A 4 6.27 -3.19 -14.93
C GLN A 4 5.42 -3.07 -13.68
N ASP A 5 4.90 -1.87 -13.43
CA ASP A 5 3.95 -1.63 -12.35
C ASP A 5 2.56 -1.50 -12.95
N ILE A 6 1.69 -2.45 -12.63
CA ILE A 6 0.33 -2.46 -13.15
C ILE A 6 -0.67 -2.19 -12.04
N MET A 7 -1.72 -1.44 -12.38
CA MET A 7 -2.78 -1.16 -11.42
C MET A 7 -3.77 -2.33 -11.37
N ILE A 8 -4.02 -2.80 -10.16
CA ILE A 8 -5.03 -3.82 -9.86
C ILE A 8 -6.19 -3.12 -9.18
N SER A 9 -7.35 -3.11 -9.81
CA SER A 9 -8.60 -2.60 -9.22
C SER A 9 -9.65 -3.70 -9.06
N ASP A 10 -9.36 -4.87 -9.61
CA ASP A 10 -10.17 -6.08 -9.44
C ASP A 10 -9.31 -7.14 -8.75
N PHE A 11 -9.65 -7.45 -7.51
CA PHE A 11 -8.89 -8.38 -6.68
C PHE A 11 -9.19 -9.85 -6.99
N SER A 12 -9.88 -10.14 -8.10
CA SER A 12 -9.90 -11.48 -8.67
C SER A 12 -8.67 -11.79 -9.54
N ASP A 13 -7.78 -10.83 -9.74
CA ASP A 13 -6.51 -11.07 -10.45
C ASP A 13 -5.69 -12.12 -9.69
N VAL A 14 -5.38 -13.22 -10.37
CA VAL A 14 -4.72 -14.38 -9.76
C VAL A 14 -3.31 -14.06 -9.27
N ARG A 15 -2.59 -13.22 -10.00
CA ARG A 15 -1.22 -12.83 -9.64
C ARG A 15 -1.22 -12.04 -8.34
N PHE A 16 -2.14 -11.10 -8.21
CA PHE A 16 -2.31 -10.34 -6.98
C PHE A 16 -2.72 -11.25 -5.83
N GLN A 17 -3.68 -12.14 -6.05
CA GLN A 17 -4.14 -13.06 -5.00
C GLN A 17 -3.01 -13.94 -4.48
N GLN A 18 -2.19 -14.48 -5.36
CA GLN A 18 -1.04 -15.29 -4.97
C GLN A 18 -0.04 -14.50 -4.13
N ALA A 19 0.27 -13.26 -4.54
CA ALA A 19 1.16 -12.38 -3.81
C ALA A 19 0.60 -12.01 -2.44
N PHE A 20 -0.69 -11.70 -2.39
CA PHE A 20 -1.37 -11.33 -1.15
C PHE A 20 -1.39 -12.46 -0.14
N ARG A 21 -1.65 -13.69 -0.61
CA ARG A 21 -1.59 -14.89 0.22
C ARG A 21 -0.17 -15.14 0.74
N ALA A 22 0.83 -14.98 -0.11
CA ALA A 22 2.23 -15.15 0.28
C ALA A 22 2.62 -14.14 1.38
N TYR A 23 2.19 -12.90 1.25
CA TYR A 23 2.40 -11.88 2.25
C TYR A 23 1.78 -12.25 3.60
N PHE A 24 0.52 -12.67 3.60
CA PHE A 24 -0.19 -13.05 4.82
C PHE A 24 0.46 -14.27 5.48
N THR A 25 0.88 -15.25 4.66
CA THR A 25 1.57 -16.44 5.16
C THR A 25 2.89 -16.06 5.83
N GLU A 26 3.66 -15.17 5.20
CA GLU A 26 4.93 -14.71 5.76
C GLU A 26 4.74 -13.99 7.10
N GLU A 27 3.65 -13.20 7.22
CA GLU A 27 3.32 -12.47 8.46
C GLU A 27 2.67 -13.38 9.52
N GLY A 28 2.47 -14.64 9.21
CA GLY A 28 1.86 -15.60 10.16
C GLY A 28 0.35 -15.39 10.35
N MET A 29 -0.30 -14.71 9.43
CA MET A 29 -1.73 -14.45 9.50
C MET A 29 -2.52 -15.55 8.77
N HIS A 30 -3.57 -16.05 9.43
CA HIS A 30 -4.42 -17.08 8.86
C HIS A 30 -5.78 -16.51 8.46
N ILE A 31 -6.17 -16.75 7.23
CA ILE A 31 -7.47 -16.32 6.70
C ILE A 31 -8.34 -17.55 6.45
N LYS A 32 -9.52 -17.56 7.06
CA LYS A 32 -10.45 -18.70 6.94
C LYS A 32 -11.06 -18.82 5.55
N ASN A 33 -11.37 -17.70 4.92
CA ASN A 33 -12.05 -17.68 3.63
C ASN A 33 -11.46 -16.59 2.76
N TRP A 34 -10.52 -16.97 1.90
CA TRP A 34 -9.84 -16.05 0.99
C TRP A 34 -10.81 -15.44 -0.03
N ASP A 35 -11.74 -16.23 -0.56
CA ASP A 35 -12.69 -15.72 -1.55
C ASP A 35 -13.57 -14.62 -0.97
N ALA A 36 -14.01 -14.79 0.28
CA ALA A 36 -14.80 -13.77 0.97
C ALA A 36 -13.98 -12.49 1.20
N LEU A 37 -12.70 -12.63 1.56
CA LEU A 37 -11.82 -11.48 1.75
C LEU A 37 -11.64 -10.69 0.45
N PHE A 38 -11.34 -11.37 -0.65
CA PHE A 38 -11.15 -10.70 -1.93
C PHE A 38 -12.45 -10.06 -2.44
N ALA A 39 -13.59 -10.69 -2.20
CA ALA A 39 -14.90 -10.11 -2.53
C ALA A 39 -15.16 -8.84 -1.73
N GLU A 40 -14.84 -8.85 -0.43
CA GLU A 40 -14.94 -7.66 0.42
C GLU A 40 -14.03 -6.54 -0.08
N MET A 41 -12.80 -6.86 -0.44
CA MET A 41 -11.86 -5.88 -1.00
C MET A 41 -12.41 -5.25 -2.28
N ASN A 42 -13.05 -6.05 -3.14
CA ASN A 42 -13.68 -5.55 -4.35
C ASN A 42 -14.89 -4.65 -4.08
N SER A 43 -15.56 -4.83 -2.96
CA SER A 43 -16.71 -4.01 -2.57
C SER A 43 -16.31 -2.66 -1.98
N GLN A 44 -15.06 -2.49 -1.57
CA GLN A 44 -14.56 -1.24 -0.98
C GLN A 44 -14.27 -0.23 -2.09
N GLN A 45 -14.82 0.97 -1.95
CA GLN A 45 -14.67 2.01 -2.95
C GLN A 45 -13.21 2.43 -3.12
N ALA A 46 -12.74 2.44 -4.38
CA ALA A 46 -11.42 2.90 -4.78
C ALA A 46 -10.25 2.12 -4.15
N ASN A 47 -10.52 0.94 -3.57
CA ASN A 47 -9.47 0.06 -3.10
C ASN A 47 -8.73 -0.51 -4.31
N ALA A 48 -7.41 -0.36 -4.35
CA ALA A 48 -6.59 -0.74 -5.49
C ALA A 48 -5.18 -1.13 -5.03
N ALA A 49 -4.36 -1.59 -5.96
CA ALA A 49 -2.96 -1.88 -5.68
C ALA A 49 -2.12 -1.66 -6.93
N PHE A 50 -0.84 -1.37 -6.73
CA PHE A 50 0.15 -1.54 -7.80
C PHE A 50 0.85 -2.87 -7.60
N LEU A 51 0.90 -3.65 -8.66
CA LEU A 51 1.57 -4.94 -8.69
C LEU A 51 2.79 -4.81 -9.58
N ARG A 52 3.97 -5.08 -9.03
CA ARG A 52 5.22 -5.00 -9.80
C ARG A 52 5.59 -6.38 -10.31
N LEU A 53 5.82 -6.46 -11.62
CA LEU A 53 6.25 -7.68 -12.30
C LEU A 53 7.65 -7.49 -12.88
N ASP A 54 8.43 -8.56 -12.93
CA ASP A 54 9.71 -8.54 -13.63
C ASP A 54 9.51 -8.83 -15.14
N GLY A 55 10.59 -8.86 -15.89
CA GLY A 55 10.52 -9.10 -17.34
C GLY A 55 10.05 -10.49 -17.73
N LYS A 56 9.95 -11.42 -16.78
CA LYS A 56 9.45 -12.78 -16.99
C LYS A 56 8.03 -12.98 -16.48
N GLY A 57 7.40 -11.92 -15.97
CA GLY A 57 6.05 -12.00 -15.42
C GLY A 57 5.99 -12.47 -13.97
N ASN A 58 7.12 -12.62 -13.28
CA ASN A 58 7.14 -12.97 -11.87
C ASN A 58 6.75 -11.77 -11.02
N VAL A 59 6.01 -12.01 -9.93
CA VAL A 59 5.61 -10.94 -9.03
C VAL A 59 6.79 -10.55 -8.16
N VAL A 60 7.18 -9.29 -8.25
CA VAL A 60 8.21 -8.69 -7.40
C VAL A 60 7.62 -8.25 -6.07
N GLY A 61 6.43 -7.68 -6.09
CA GLY A 61 5.76 -7.21 -4.90
C GLY A 61 4.50 -6.43 -5.25
N PHE A 62 3.85 -5.88 -4.23
CA PHE A 62 2.68 -5.04 -4.40
C PHE A 62 2.59 -3.98 -3.32
N LEU A 63 1.86 -2.93 -3.63
CA LEU A 63 1.48 -1.90 -2.66
C LEU A 63 -0.01 -1.64 -2.83
N GLN A 64 -0.79 -1.98 -1.82
CA GLN A 64 -2.23 -1.75 -1.80
C GLN A 64 -2.52 -0.38 -1.20
N PHE A 65 -3.41 0.36 -1.82
CA PHE A 65 -3.75 1.70 -1.39
C PHE A 65 -5.23 1.99 -1.60
N GLN A 66 -5.70 3.02 -0.93
CA GLN A 66 -7.08 3.47 -1.07
C GLN A 66 -7.13 4.97 -0.87
N PRO A 67 -7.57 5.74 -1.86
CA PRO A 67 -7.87 7.14 -1.64
C PRO A 67 -9.00 7.28 -0.63
N GLY A 68 -8.90 8.29 0.20
CA GLY A 68 -9.90 8.53 1.23
C GLY A 68 -9.94 9.99 1.60
N GLU A 69 -10.64 10.27 2.67
CA GLU A 69 -10.84 11.62 3.15
C GLU A 69 -10.81 11.63 4.67
N MET A 70 -10.03 12.55 5.22
CA MET A 70 -10.09 12.85 6.65
C MET A 70 -10.90 14.11 6.84
N SER A 71 -11.97 14.03 7.63
CA SER A 71 -12.85 15.17 7.90
C SER A 71 -12.61 15.66 9.32
N HIS A 72 -12.54 16.98 9.46
CA HIS A 72 -12.39 17.63 10.76
C HIS A 72 -13.15 18.96 10.76
N TRP A 73 -14.19 19.07 11.56
CA TRP A 73 -15.06 20.24 11.66
C TRP A 73 -15.64 20.61 10.29
N PHE A 74 -15.22 21.75 9.75
CA PHE A 74 -15.66 22.26 8.46
C PHE A 74 -14.69 21.90 7.33
N PHE A 75 -13.64 21.17 7.61
CA PHE A 75 -12.56 20.90 6.65
C PHE A 75 -12.55 19.45 6.25
N ARG A 76 -12.20 19.19 4.99
CA ARG A 76 -11.96 17.86 4.45
C ARG A 76 -10.58 17.82 3.85
N GLU A 77 -9.88 16.75 4.10
CA GLU A 77 -8.55 16.54 3.56
C GLU A 77 -8.52 15.25 2.74
N PRO A 78 -8.34 15.34 1.41
CA PRO A 78 -8.14 14.13 0.61
C PRO A 78 -6.78 13.54 0.91
N ILE A 79 -6.76 12.24 1.22
CA ILE A 79 -5.54 11.52 1.56
C ILE A 79 -5.42 10.25 0.74
N GLY A 80 -4.17 9.76 0.58
CA GLY A 80 -3.89 8.44 0.07
C GLY A 80 -3.50 7.52 1.23
N PHE A 81 -4.32 6.51 1.49
CA PHE A 81 -4.04 5.54 2.52
C PHE A 81 -3.27 4.36 1.92
N ILE A 82 -2.04 4.13 2.40
CA ILE A 82 -1.24 2.96 2.04
C ILE A 82 -1.63 1.83 3.00
N ARG A 83 -2.17 0.75 2.45
CA ARG A 83 -2.71 -0.36 3.25
C ARG A 83 -1.67 -1.44 3.43
N GLU A 84 -1.58 -2.39 2.49
CA GLU A 84 -0.65 -3.51 2.57
C GLU A 84 0.46 -3.31 1.55
N PHE A 85 1.69 -3.61 1.96
CA PHE A 85 2.87 -3.33 1.14
C PHE A 85 3.88 -4.46 1.36
N TRP A 86 4.28 -5.13 0.29
CA TRP A 86 5.13 -6.30 0.39
C TRP A 86 6.02 -6.44 -0.83
N ILE A 87 7.28 -6.78 -0.60
CA ILE A 87 8.23 -7.16 -1.64
C ILE A 87 8.63 -8.61 -1.40
N ALA A 88 8.55 -9.43 -2.44
CA ALA A 88 8.89 -10.84 -2.35
C ALA A 88 10.37 -11.02 -1.96
N LYS A 89 10.63 -11.99 -1.11
CA LYS A 89 11.94 -12.20 -0.49
C LYS A 89 13.12 -12.18 -1.47
N PRO A 90 13.05 -12.86 -2.65
CA PRO A 90 14.18 -12.83 -3.60
C PRO A 90 14.48 -11.45 -4.18
N PHE A 91 13.55 -10.52 -4.08
CA PHE A 91 13.67 -9.18 -4.68
C PHE A 91 13.98 -8.09 -3.66
N ARG A 92 14.17 -8.44 -2.39
CA ARG A 92 14.42 -7.46 -1.32
C ARG A 92 15.82 -6.88 -1.40
N ARG A 93 15.98 -5.66 -0.83
CA ARG A 93 17.26 -4.92 -0.76
C ARG A 93 17.81 -4.54 -2.13
N LYS A 94 16.92 -4.37 -3.11
CA LYS A 94 17.27 -3.97 -4.48
C LYS A 94 16.58 -2.68 -4.90
N GLY A 95 15.93 -1.98 -3.98
CA GLY A 95 15.27 -0.70 -4.24
C GLY A 95 13.84 -0.79 -4.75
N HIS A 96 13.26 -1.98 -4.87
CA HIS A 96 11.88 -2.13 -5.37
C HIS A 96 10.85 -1.47 -4.47
N GLY A 97 11.00 -1.63 -3.15
CA GLY A 97 10.08 -1.00 -2.20
C GLY A 97 10.09 0.51 -2.33
N SER A 98 11.27 1.11 -2.42
CA SER A 98 11.42 2.56 -2.58
C SER A 98 10.79 3.05 -3.89
N GLN A 99 11.01 2.33 -4.98
CA GLN A 99 10.48 2.70 -6.28
C GLN A 99 8.96 2.58 -6.31
N LEU A 100 8.42 1.51 -5.74
CA LEU A 100 6.98 1.28 -5.70
C LEU A 100 6.27 2.31 -4.81
N LEU A 101 6.88 2.66 -3.68
CA LEU A 101 6.36 3.71 -2.81
C LEU A 101 6.33 5.07 -3.53
N LEU A 102 7.42 5.43 -4.18
CA LEU A 102 7.50 6.69 -4.94
C LEU A 102 6.49 6.71 -6.08
N TYR A 103 6.33 5.61 -6.80
CA TYR A 103 5.35 5.47 -7.86
C TYR A 103 3.93 5.72 -7.34
N THR A 104 3.60 5.16 -6.18
CA THR A 104 2.30 5.33 -5.53
C THR A 104 2.10 6.79 -5.09
N GLU A 105 3.12 7.42 -4.51
CA GLU A 105 3.04 8.83 -4.10
C GLU A 105 2.80 9.74 -5.31
N THR A 106 3.46 9.47 -6.42
CA THR A 106 3.27 10.22 -7.66
C THR A 106 1.82 10.08 -8.16
N TYR A 107 1.29 8.86 -8.11
CA TYR A 107 -0.11 8.62 -8.45
C TYR A 107 -1.04 9.42 -7.52
N PHE A 108 -0.77 9.43 -6.22
CA PHE A 108 -1.58 10.21 -5.26
C PHE A 108 -1.59 11.70 -5.62
N VAL A 109 -0.43 12.26 -5.93
CA VAL A 109 -0.33 13.67 -6.35
C VAL A 109 -1.17 13.93 -7.59
N GLU A 110 -1.12 13.05 -8.58
CA GLU A 110 -1.91 13.16 -9.80
C GLU A 110 -3.42 13.11 -9.52
N GLN A 111 -3.82 12.40 -8.48
CA GLN A 111 -5.21 12.30 -8.05
C GLN A 111 -5.64 13.44 -7.12
N GLY A 112 -4.77 14.40 -6.85
CA GLY A 112 -5.08 15.54 -5.98
C GLY A 112 -5.04 15.23 -4.49
N LEU A 113 -4.38 14.13 -4.10
CA LEU A 113 -4.26 13.75 -2.69
C LEU A 113 -3.02 14.41 -2.11
N GLY A 114 -3.21 15.23 -1.07
CA GLY A 114 -2.14 16.07 -0.50
C GLY A 114 -1.27 15.38 0.54
N ARG A 115 -1.66 14.20 1.00
CA ARG A 115 -0.95 13.51 2.05
C ARG A 115 -1.08 11.99 1.88
N ALA A 116 0.03 11.28 2.08
CA ALA A 116 0.03 9.82 2.23
C ALA A 116 0.04 9.48 3.70
N ILE A 117 -0.74 8.47 4.10
CA ILE A 117 -0.82 8.04 5.49
C ILE A 117 -0.80 6.51 5.55
N LEU A 118 -0.18 5.97 6.60
CA LEU A 118 -0.12 4.53 6.81
C LEU A 118 0.04 4.21 8.30
N THR A 119 -0.17 2.94 8.64
CA THR A 119 0.13 2.43 9.96
C THR A 119 1.20 1.33 9.84
N ALA A 120 2.14 1.28 10.79
CA ALA A 120 3.21 0.29 10.77
C ALA A 120 3.71 -0.02 12.18
N GLU A 121 4.06 -1.28 12.40
CA GLU A 121 4.82 -1.74 13.57
C GLU A 121 6.26 -2.03 13.18
N LYS A 122 6.47 -2.43 11.91
CA LYS A 122 7.78 -2.79 11.36
C LYS A 122 8.15 -1.80 10.25
N ALA A 123 9.39 -1.84 9.83
CA ALA A 123 9.91 -1.00 8.73
C ALA A 123 9.81 0.50 9.01
N GLU A 124 9.78 0.92 10.27
CA GLU A 124 9.70 2.32 10.66
C GLU A 124 10.85 3.13 10.02
N GLY A 125 12.07 2.61 10.07
CA GLY A 125 13.24 3.26 9.47
C GLY A 125 13.10 3.47 7.97
N PHE A 126 12.47 2.52 7.27
CA PHE A 126 12.20 2.64 5.84
C PHE A 126 11.31 3.86 5.56
N TYR A 127 10.20 4.00 6.29
CA TYR A 127 9.29 5.13 6.09
C TYR A 127 9.90 6.46 6.49
N LEU A 128 10.62 6.50 7.61
CA LEU A 128 11.34 7.72 8.02
C LEU A 128 12.34 8.16 6.97
N CYS A 129 13.06 7.22 6.37
CA CYS A 129 14.02 7.48 5.30
C CYS A 129 13.36 8.07 4.06
N HIS A 130 12.08 7.79 3.84
CA HIS A 130 11.31 8.28 2.69
C HIS A 130 10.49 9.53 2.99
N GLY A 131 10.79 10.21 4.09
CA GLY A 131 10.15 11.50 4.41
C GLY A 131 8.86 11.38 5.20
N TYR A 132 8.50 10.19 5.65
CA TYR A 132 7.35 10.02 6.54
C TYR A 132 7.72 10.42 7.96
N LYS A 133 6.76 10.96 8.67
CA LYS A 133 6.91 11.33 10.08
C LYS A 133 5.83 10.63 10.89
N LYS A 134 6.22 10.22 12.11
CA LYS A 134 5.26 9.64 13.04
C LYS A 134 4.26 10.72 13.44
N ASP A 135 2.99 10.43 13.30
CA ASP A 135 1.91 11.36 13.60
C ASP A 135 1.27 10.98 14.93
N LEU A 136 1.61 11.73 15.97
CA LEU A 136 1.13 11.46 17.32
C LEU A 136 -0.30 11.99 17.57
N ASN A 137 -0.84 12.79 16.65
CA ASN A 137 -2.18 13.35 16.77
C ASN A 137 -3.27 12.46 16.22
N ILE A 138 -2.89 11.37 15.54
CA ILE A 138 -3.81 10.42 14.95
C ILE A 138 -3.63 9.07 15.63
N THR A 139 -4.74 8.49 16.09
CA THR A 139 -4.74 7.16 16.68
C THR A 139 -5.40 6.19 15.68
N ALA A 140 -4.66 5.15 15.30
CA ALA A 140 -5.17 4.12 14.42
C ALA A 140 -6.06 3.13 15.17
N LYS A 141 -7.08 2.62 14.49
CA LYS A 141 -7.96 1.59 15.07
C LYS A 141 -7.20 0.32 15.45
N ASN A 142 -6.15 -0.01 14.70
CA ASN A 142 -5.31 -1.18 14.99
C ASN A 142 -4.24 -0.93 16.05
N LYS A 143 -4.19 0.27 16.61
CA LYS A 143 -3.24 0.70 17.66
C LYS A 143 -1.78 0.73 17.20
N MET A 144 -1.51 0.56 15.92
CA MET A 144 -0.17 0.72 15.36
C MET A 144 0.20 2.20 15.27
N SER A 145 1.49 2.48 15.15
CA SER A 145 1.97 3.84 14.93
C SER A 145 1.51 4.35 13.57
N VAL A 146 1.11 5.61 13.52
CA VAL A 146 0.69 6.27 12.29
C VAL A 146 1.83 7.09 11.73
N PHE A 147 2.07 6.96 10.44
CA PHE A 147 3.08 7.73 9.71
C PHE A 147 2.40 8.48 8.59
N SER A 148 2.81 9.71 8.35
CA SER A 148 2.26 10.52 7.27
C SER A 148 3.35 11.33 6.59
N LYS A 149 3.07 11.71 5.34
CA LYS A 149 3.97 12.51 4.52
C LYS A 149 3.13 13.48 3.70
N GLN A 150 3.49 14.78 3.77
CA GLN A 150 2.92 15.79 2.88
C GLN A 150 3.47 15.57 1.49
N LEU A 151 2.57 15.50 0.50
CA LEU A 151 2.94 15.28 -0.89
C LEU A 151 2.98 16.60 -1.63
N LYS A 152 3.97 16.76 -2.50
CA LYS A 152 4.16 17.98 -3.30
C LYS A 152 3.76 17.72 -4.74
N ARG A 153 3.10 18.71 -5.31
CA ARG A 153 2.85 18.74 -6.75
C ARG A 153 4.10 19.20 -7.51
#